data_28575d08289d274e26012ebb21b46526
#
_entry.id   28575d08289d274e26012ebb21b46526
#
_cell.length_a   1.000
_cell.length_b   1.000
_cell.length_c   1.000
_cell.angle_alpha   90.00
_cell.angle_beta   90.00
_cell.angle_gamma   90.00
#
_symmetry.space_group_name_H-M   'P 1'
#
loop_
_entity.id
_entity.type
_entity.pdbx_description
1 polymer ?
#
loop_
_entity_poly.entity_id
_entity_poly.type
_entity_poly.pdbx_seq_one_letter_code
_entity_poly.pdbx_strand_id
1 'polypeptide(L)'
;MVVRKRTFLLVGVVVVGFLAVWLVLALNCPSAGIALTPRARELHRLKNRTAFPEAADFDSRVTLNALLQRGDDSGRWSVDRAARVQGLVVDVAYAGTEATNCFNPCRRDIHILIAPRKDATKSEHVVLEVTPNLRDWAAGQGIDWSEETLQKQLVGRWCEFEGWLYFDVSHDEESENVAPGNAENWRGTAWEIHPITKIRVLG
;
A
#
# COMPACT_ATOMS: atom_id res chain seq x y z
N MET A 1 46.11 20.97 -16.69
CA MET A 1 45.27 19.90 -17.27
C MET A 1 45.11 18.64 -16.40
N VAL A 2 45.76 18.57 -15.23
CA VAL A 2 45.73 17.38 -14.32
C VAL A 2 44.56 17.43 -13.34
N VAL A 3 44.04 18.60 -12.94
CA VAL A 3 42.98 18.76 -11.94
C VAL A 3 41.62 18.20 -12.44
N ARG A 4 41.30 18.36 -13.73
CA ARG A 4 40.03 17.85 -14.31
C ARG A 4 39.88 16.32 -14.25
N LYS A 5 40.97 15.58 -14.48
CA LYS A 5 40.92 14.09 -14.48
C LYS A 5 40.65 13.51 -13.08
N ARG A 6 41.18 14.13 -12.02
CA ARG A 6 40.96 13.68 -10.63
C ARG A 6 39.51 13.92 -10.16
N THR A 7 38.92 15.04 -10.59
CA THR A 7 37.51 15.35 -10.24
C THR A 7 36.54 14.37 -10.90
N PHE A 8 36.74 14.02 -12.17
CA PHE A 8 35.92 13.02 -12.87
C PHE A 8 36.07 11.62 -12.26
N LEU A 9 37.26 11.24 -11.81
CA LEU A 9 37.49 9.95 -11.16
C LEU A 9 36.76 9.87 -9.79
N LEU A 10 36.85 10.93 -8.98
CA LEU A 10 36.17 11.02 -7.70
C LEU A 10 34.63 10.97 -7.84
N VAL A 11 34.09 11.71 -8.81
CA VAL A 11 32.65 11.69 -9.09
C VAL A 11 32.21 10.30 -9.56
N GLY A 12 33.00 9.65 -10.43
CA GLY A 12 32.72 8.29 -10.88
C GLY A 12 32.68 7.27 -9.73
N VAL A 13 33.66 7.32 -8.82
CA VAL A 13 33.73 6.41 -7.66
C VAL A 13 32.57 6.63 -6.71
N VAL A 14 32.17 7.89 -6.46
CA VAL A 14 31.02 8.23 -5.61
C VAL A 14 29.72 7.71 -6.23
N VAL A 15 29.49 7.92 -7.52
CA VAL A 15 28.29 7.45 -8.24
C VAL A 15 28.22 5.91 -8.23
N VAL A 16 29.31 5.21 -8.52
CA VAL A 16 29.36 3.74 -8.47
C VAL A 16 29.10 3.23 -7.04
N GLY A 17 29.64 3.90 -6.02
CA GLY A 17 29.38 3.57 -4.63
C GLY A 17 27.90 3.72 -4.25
N PHE A 18 27.25 4.81 -4.65
CA PHE A 18 25.82 5.02 -4.43
C PHE A 18 24.95 3.98 -5.15
N LEU A 19 25.26 3.67 -6.41
CA LEU A 19 24.55 2.64 -7.18
C LEU A 19 24.69 1.25 -6.55
N ALA A 20 25.86 0.89 -6.06
CA ALA A 20 26.10 -0.39 -5.40
C ALA A 20 25.32 -0.50 -4.08
N VAL A 21 25.33 0.56 -3.26
CA VAL A 21 24.54 0.60 -2.01
C VAL A 21 23.06 0.53 -2.31
N TRP A 22 22.57 1.30 -3.29
CA TRP A 22 21.17 1.25 -3.70
C TRP A 22 20.76 -0.15 -4.18
N LEU A 23 21.60 -0.79 -5.01
CA LEU A 23 21.32 -2.15 -5.51
C LEU A 23 21.25 -3.17 -4.38
N VAL A 24 22.14 -3.09 -3.39
CA VAL A 24 22.13 -3.97 -2.22
C VAL A 24 20.86 -3.76 -1.40
N LEU A 25 20.46 -2.50 -1.17
CA LEU A 25 19.22 -2.17 -0.46
C LEU A 25 17.97 -2.61 -1.25
N ALA A 26 17.97 -2.43 -2.57
CA ALA A 26 16.86 -2.85 -3.42
C ALA A 26 16.68 -4.37 -3.45
N LEU A 27 17.77 -5.14 -3.37
CA LEU A 27 17.74 -6.62 -3.33
C LEU A 27 17.41 -7.17 -1.94
N ASN A 28 17.80 -6.45 -0.87
CA ASN A 28 17.64 -6.88 0.53
C ASN A 28 16.91 -5.81 1.35
N CYS A 29 15.78 -5.31 0.84
CA CYS A 29 15.01 -4.28 1.51
C CYS A 29 14.52 -4.77 2.88
N PRO A 30 14.91 -4.12 3.98
CA PRO A 30 14.44 -4.50 5.31
C PRO A 30 12.95 -4.19 5.47
N SER A 31 12.28 -4.83 6.44
CA SER A 31 10.86 -4.59 6.74
C SER A 31 10.54 -3.12 7.08
N ALA A 32 11.53 -2.37 7.56
CA ALA A 32 11.42 -0.93 7.82
C ALA A 32 11.73 -0.08 6.59
N GLY A 33 12.04 -0.66 5.43
CA GLY A 33 12.41 0.09 4.23
C GLY A 33 13.58 1.05 4.46
N ILE A 34 13.62 2.16 3.71
CA ILE A 34 14.53 3.28 3.95
C ILE A 34 13.80 4.30 4.82
N ALA A 35 14.03 4.23 6.14
CA ALA A 35 13.37 5.09 7.11
C ALA A 35 14.39 5.91 7.92
N LEU A 36 14.34 7.23 7.78
CA LEU A 36 15.28 8.16 8.44
C LEU A 36 14.86 8.53 9.87
N THR A 37 13.59 8.30 10.25
CA THR A 37 13.05 8.63 11.56
C THR A 37 12.46 7.40 12.25
N PRO A 38 12.39 7.35 13.60
CA PRO A 38 11.70 6.28 14.31
C PRO A 38 10.23 6.13 13.87
N ARG A 39 9.52 7.25 13.66
CA ARG A 39 8.12 7.23 13.19
C ARG A 39 8.00 6.64 11.80
N ALA A 40 8.83 7.04 10.83
CA ALA A 40 8.83 6.46 9.50
C ALA A 40 9.12 4.95 9.55
N ARG A 41 10.06 4.54 10.41
CA ARG A 41 10.40 3.12 10.60
C ARG A 41 9.21 2.31 11.11
N GLU A 42 8.43 2.86 12.02
CA GLU A 42 7.22 2.21 12.52
C GLU A 42 6.14 2.11 11.44
N LEU A 43 5.85 3.20 10.73
CA LEU A 43 4.89 3.21 9.63
C LEU A 43 5.25 2.20 8.53
N HIS A 44 6.53 2.14 8.14
CA HIS A 44 7.00 1.16 7.15
C HIS A 44 6.84 -0.30 7.63
N ARG A 45 7.06 -0.56 8.93
CA ARG A 45 6.83 -1.90 9.49
C ARG A 45 5.36 -2.29 9.47
N LEU A 46 4.45 -1.33 9.73
CA LEU A 46 3.02 -1.56 9.62
C LEU A 46 2.61 -1.89 8.19
N LYS A 47 3.11 -1.15 7.20
CA LYS A 47 2.88 -1.43 5.77
C LYS A 47 3.44 -2.82 5.37
N ASN A 48 4.60 -3.18 5.86
CA ASN A 48 5.32 -4.42 5.49
C ASN A 48 5.01 -5.63 6.40
N ARG A 49 3.92 -5.59 7.19
CA ARG A 49 3.50 -6.75 8.00
C ARG A 49 3.28 -7.99 7.12
N THR A 50 3.72 -9.13 7.61
CA THR A 50 3.52 -10.44 6.95
C THR A 50 2.71 -11.41 7.80
N ALA A 51 2.42 -11.05 9.07
CA ALA A 51 1.57 -11.82 9.94
C ALA A 51 0.12 -11.78 9.45
N PHE A 52 -0.55 -12.92 9.43
CA PHE A 52 -1.96 -13.03 9.14
C PHE A 52 -2.76 -12.70 10.40
N PRO A 53 -3.85 -11.90 10.30
CA PRO A 53 -4.67 -11.61 11.46
C PRO A 53 -5.43 -12.84 11.95
N GLU A 54 -5.51 -13.00 13.27
CA GLU A 54 -6.33 -13.99 13.93
C GLU A 54 -7.77 -13.47 14.13
N ALA A 55 -8.69 -14.34 14.52
CA ALA A 55 -10.11 -13.97 14.70
C ALA A 55 -10.30 -12.82 15.70
N ALA A 56 -9.47 -12.76 16.74
CA ALA A 56 -9.49 -11.70 17.76
C ALA A 56 -9.00 -10.34 17.26
N ASP A 57 -8.24 -10.30 16.17
CA ASP A 57 -7.70 -9.06 15.63
C ASP A 57 -8.74 -8.26 14.84
N PHE A 58 -9.77 -8.94 14.32
CA PHE A 58 -10.76 -8.28 13.47
C PHE A 58 -11.66 -7.34 14.25
N ASP A 59 -11.81 -6.11 13.76
CA ASP A 59 -12.85 -5.17 14.19
C ASP A 59 -14.05 -5.28 13.25
N SER A 60 -15.11 -5.93 13.71
CA SER A 60 -16.32 -6.16 12.92
C SER A 60 -17.11 -4.89 12.58
N ARG A 61 -16.77 -3.76 13.22
CA ARG A 61 -17.40 -2.45 12.92
C ARG A 61 -16.85 -1.84 11.64
N VAL A 62 -15.66 -2.29 11.18
CA VAL A 62 -15.02 -1.78 9.95
C VAL A 62 -15.67 -2.45 8.75
N THR A 63 -16.53 -1.71 8.09
CA THR A 63 -17.18 -2.08 6.84
C THR A 63 -16.90 -1.02 5.79
N LEU A 64 -17.14 -1.30 4.51
CA LEU A 64 -16.99 -0.30 3.45
C LEU A 64 -17.80 0.97 3.76
N ASN A 65 -19.05 0.83 4.19
CA ASN A 65 -19.88 1.98 4.54
C ASN A 65 -19.33 2.76 5.74
N ALA A 66 -18.76 2.08 6.74
CA ALA A 66 -18.16 2.72 7.90
C ALA A 66 -16.88 3.46 7.55
N LEU A 67 -16.05 2.92 6.62
CA LEU A 67 -14.87 3.58 6.09
C LEU A 67 -15.24 4.85 5.30
N LEU A 68 -16.33 4.80 4.54
CA LEU A 68 -16.83 5.92 3.73
C LEU A 68 -17.75 6.88 4.52
N GLN A 69 -18.00 6.62 5.80
CA GLN A 69 -18.78 7.53 6.63
C GLN A 69 -18.07 8.88 6.74
N ARG A 70 -18.75 9.94 6.32
CA ARG A 70 -18.20 11.31 6.30
C ARG A 70 -17.80 11.80 7.69
N GLY A 71 -16.84 12.72 7.70
CA GLY A 71 -16.25 13.35 8.88
C GLY A 71 -14.84 12.84 9.13
N ASP A 72 -14.02 13.68 9.79
CA ASP A 72 -12.64 13.33 10.14
C ASP A 72 -12.55 11.94 10.79
N ASP A 73 -11.80 11.08 10.15
CA ASP A 73 -11.64 9.68 10.57
C ASP A 73 -10.22 9.33 11.01
N SER A 74 -9.33 10.32 11.14
CA SER A 74 -7.91 10.11 11.50
C SER A 74 -7.69 9.28 12.78
N GLY A 75 -8.61 9.37 13.74
CA GLY A 75 -8.61 8.59 14.99
C GLY A 75 -9.72 7.55 15.12
N ARG A 76 -10.45 7.24 14.05
CA ARG A 76 -11.67 6.39 14.11
C ARG A 76 -11.37 4.93 14.36
N TRP A 77 -10.26 4.43 13.86
CA TRP A 77 -9.85 3.03 13.95
C TRP A 77 -8.46 2.88 14.58
N SER A 78 -8.02 1.64 14.83
CA SER A 78 -6.66 1.35 15.31
C SER A 78 -5.88 0.56 14.27
N VAL A 79 -4.62 0.95 14.04
CA VAL A 79 -3.68 0.22 13.19
C VAL A 79 -3.30 -1.17 13.73
N ASP A 80 -3.62 -1.45 15.02
CA ASP A 80 -3.41 -2.76 15.63
C ASP A 80 -4.57 -3.73 15.35
N ARG A 81 -5.57 -3.27 14.60
CA ARG A 81 -6.75 -4.09 14.25
C ARG A 81 -6.70 -4.49 12.79
N ALA A 82 -7.37 -5.58 12.48
CA ALA A 82 -7.65 -6.05 11.14
C ALA A 82 -9.11 -5.81 10.77
N ALA A 83 -9.39 -5.82 9.48
CA ALA A 83 -10.75 -5.71 8.99
C ALA A 83 -11.05 -6.75 7.91
N ARG A 84 -12.34 -7.06 7.76
CA ARG A 84 -12.90 -7.80 6.63
C ARG A 84 -13.89 -6.89 5.93
N VAL A 85 -13.55 -6.46 4.73
CA VAL A 85 -14.38 -5.54 3.96
C VAL A 85 -14.81 -6.17 2.65
N GLN A 86 -16.00 -5.80 2.19
CA GLN A 86 -16.55 -6.21 0.90
C GLN A 86 -16.81 -4.97 0.05
N GLY A 87 -16.51 -5.05 -1.25
CA GLY A 87 -16.76 -3.97 -2.18
C GLY A 87 -16.62 -4.41 -3.63
N LEU A 88 -17.14 -3.58 -4.51
CA LEU A 88 -16.92 -3.72 -5.94
C LEU A 88 -15.51 -3.24 -6.27
N VAL A 89 -14.70 -4.08 -6.89
CA VAL A 89 -13.38 -3.66 -7.37
C VAL A 89 -13.55 -2.80 -8.62
N VAL A 90 -13.07 -1.57 -8.55
CA VAL A 90 -13.17 -0.61 -9.67
C VAL A 90 -11.86 -0.44 -10.41
N ASP A 91 -10.72 -0.66 -9.75
CA ASP A 91 -9.40 -0.58 -10.37
C ASP A 91 -8.38 -1.46 -9.64
N VAL A 92 -7.34 -1.90 -10.37
CA VAL A 92 -6.15 -2.57 -9.85
C VAL A 92 -4.95 -2.07 -10.62
N ALA A 93 -3.97 -1.48 -9.93
CA ALA A 93 -2.77 -0.94 -10.57
C ALA A 93 -1.57 -0.95 -9.64
N TYR A 94 -0.36 -0.96 -10.18
CA TYR A 94 0.82 -0.74 -9.38
C TYR A 94 0.84 0.66 -8.77
N ALA A 95 1.15 0.74 -7.49
CA ALA A 95 1.51 1.98 -6.80
C ALA A 95 2.83 2.58 -7.33
N GLY A 96 3.17 3.76 -6.89
CA GLY A 96 4.48 4.36 -7.11
C GLY A 96 5.62 3.57 -6.44
N THR A 97 6.85 4.00 -6.68
CA THR A 97 7.99 3.48 -5.92
C THR A 97 8.05 4.21 -4.57
N GLU A 98 8.18 3.47 -3.48
CA GLU A 98 8.16 4.00 -2.13
C GLU A 98 9.43 3.65 -1.34
N ALA A 99 9.75 4.50 -0.35
CA ALA A 99 10.82 4.25 0.62
C ALA A 99 10.58 2.96 1.43
N THR A 100 9.31 2.60 1.65
CA THR A 100 8.87 1.35 2.29
C THR A 100 9.42 0.11 1.57
N ASN A 101 9.51 0.16 0.23
CA ASN A 101 10.04 -0.89 -0.63
C ASN A 101 11.41 -0.52 -1.22
N CYS A 102 12.17 0.33 -0.53
CA CYS A 102 13.52 0.78 -0.89
C CYS A 102 13.60 1.39 -2.29
N PHE A 103 12.53 2.04 -2.77
CA PHE A 103 12.39 2.59 -4.12
C PHE A 103 12.68 1.57 -5.24
N ASN A 104 12.46 0.27 -4.97
CA ASN A 104 12.68 -0.78 -5.96
C ASN A 104 11.52 -0.81 -6.97
N PRO A 105 11.77 -0.51 -8.28
CA PRO A 105 10.70 -0.46 -9.28
C PRO A 105 10.07 -1.83 -9.58
N CYS A 106 10.74 -2.93 -9.20
CA CYS A 106 10.22 -4.29 -9.36
C CYS A 106 9.44 -4.76 -8.11
N ARG A 107 9.49 -4.00 -7.02
CA ARG A 107 8.85 -4.35 -5.75
C ARG A 107 7.91 -3.23 -5.28
N ARG A 108 6.96 -2.88 -6.13
CA ARG A 108 5.91 -1.90 -5.83
C ARG A 108 4.70 -2.60 -5.23
N ASP A 109 3.97 -1.92 -4.38
CA ASP A 109 2.66 -2.35 -3.91
C ASP A 109 1.67 -2.35 -5.09
N ILE A 110 0.58 -3.09 -4.96
CA ILE A 110 -0.53 -3.07 -5.90
C ILE A 110 -1.73 -2.48 -5.16
N HIS A 111 -2.21 -1.35 -5.65
CA HIS A 111 -3.46 -0.76 -5.20
C HIS A 111 -4.64 -1.54 -5.79
N ILE A 112 -5.60 -1.83 -4.94
CA ILE A 112 -6.92 -2.33 -5.31
C ILE A 112 -7.92 -1.28 -4.81
N LEU A 113 -8.62 -0.62 -5.72
CA LEU A 113 -9.66 0.33 -5.37
C LEU A 113 -11.00 -0.39 -5.29
N ILE A 114 -11.67 -0.27 -4.14
CA ILE A 114 -13.02 -0.78 -3.99
C ILE A 114 -14.03 0.35 -3.76
N ALA A 115 -15.26 0.13 -4.18
CA ALA A 115 -16.33 1.10 -4.12
C ALA A 115 -17.68 0.44 -3.78
N PRO A 116 -18.70 1.23 -3.32
CA PRO A 116 -20.03 0.71 -3.03
C PRO A 116 -20.85 0.39 -4.30
N ARG A 117 -20.44 0.89 -5.47
CA ARG A 117 -21.12 0.70 -6.75
C ARG A 117 -20.22 1.07 -7.92
N LYS A 118 -20.60 0.68 -9.13
CA LYS A 118 -19.81 0.86 -10.36
C LYS A 118 -19.61 2.34 -10.76
N ASP A 119 -20.58 3.17 -10.50
CA ASP A 119 -20.59 4.60 -10.83
C ASP A 119 -20.19 5.49 -9.63
N ALA A 120 -19.51 4.90 -8.64
CA ALA A 120 -18.97 5.63 -7.50
C ALA A 120 -17.95 6.67 -7.96
N THR A 121 -17.99 7.83 -7.33
CA THR A 121 -16.99 8.88 -7.56
C THR A 121 -15.69 8.54 -6.82
N LYS A 122 -14.59 9.19 -7.18
CA LYS A 122 -13.29 8.97 -6.53
C LYS A 122 -13.35 9.12 -5.00
N SER A 123 -14.13 10.09 -4.51
CA SER A 123 -14.36 10.31 -3.07
C SER A 123 -15.15 9.20 -2.37
N GLU A 124 -15.54 8.15 -3.09
CA GLU A 124 -16.16 6.94 -2.55
C GLU A 124 -15.29 5.69 -2.76
N HIS A 125 -14.04 5.87 -3.17
CA HIS A 125 -13.08 4.78 -3.27
C HIS A 125 -12.35 4.55 -1.95
N VAL A 126 -12.09 3.29 -1.63
CA VAL A 126 -11.22 2.86 -0.53
C VAL A 126 -10.05 2.10 -1.15
N VAL A 127 -8.84 2.43 -0.69
CA VAL A 127 -7.59 1.81 -1.13
C VAL A 127 -7.32 0.56 -0.30
N LEU A 128 -6.96 -0.52 -0.97
CA LEU A 128 -6.46 -1.73 -0.38
C LEU A 128 -5.12 -2.08 -1.06
N GLU A 129 -4.16 -2.65 -0.32
CA GLU A 129 -2.83 -2.87 -0.88
C GLU A 129 -2.32 -4.29 -0.73
N VAL A 130 -1.83 -4.85 -1.83
CA VAL A 130 -1.06 -6.10 -1.85
C VAL A 130 0.42 -5.75 -1.90
N THR A 131 1.14 -6.06 -0.82
CA THR A 131 2.57 -5.77 -0.73
C THR A 131 3.42 -6.82 -1.46
N PRO A 132 4.66 -6.47 -1.87
CA PRO A 132 5.59 -7.42 -2.49
C PRO A 132 5.82 -8.67 -1.64
N ASN A 133 5.91 -8.51 -0.31
CA ASN A 133 6.15 -9.63 0.59
C ASN A 133 4.97 -10.63 0.60
N LEU A 134 3.73 -10.15 0.55
CA LEU A 134 2.57 -11.03 0.49
C LEU A 134 2.35 -11.61 -0.90
N ARG A 135 2.77 -10.92 -1.96
CA ARG A 135 2.85 -11.53 -3.31
C ARG A 135 3.82 -12.70 -3.34
N ASP A 136 5.01 -12.53 -2.76
CA ASP A 136 6.02 -13.60 -2.67
C ASP A 136 5.49 -14.78 -1.86
N TRP A 137 4.80 -14.51 -0.74
CA TRP A 137 4.15 -15.55 0.05
C TRP A 137 3.07 -16.28 -0.77
N ALA A 138 2.18 -15.56 -1.46
CA ALA A 138 1.13 -16.13 -2.29
C ALA A 138 1.70 -17.01 -3.41
N ALA A 139 2.75 -16.54 -4.09
CA ALA A 139 3.46 -17.32 -5.10
C ALA A 139 4.04 -18.62 -4.54
N GLY A 140 4.57 -18.58 -3.30
CA GLY A 140 5.02 -19.77 -2.57
C GLY A 140 3.90 -20.79 -2.26
N GLN A 141 2.63 -20.33 -2.26
CA GLN A 141 1.44 -21.19 -2.11
C GLN A 141 0.81 -21.59 -3.46
N GLY A 142 1.44 -21.22 -4.58
CA GLY A 142 0.89 -21.46 -5.92
C GLY A 142 -0.25 -20.50 -6.29
N ILE A 143 -0.39 -19.38 -5.59
CA ILE A 143 -1.41 -18.36 -5.84
C ILE A 143 -0.75 -17.18 -6.56
N ASP A 144 -1.29 -16.80 -7.70
CA ASP A 144 -0.78 -15.67 -8.47
C ASP A 144 -1.49 -14.35 -8.07
N TRP A 145 -0.77 -13.52 -7.33
CA TRP A 145 -1.17 -12.15 -6.99
C TRP A 145 -0.37 -11.11 -7.81
N SER A 146 -0.03 -11.43 -9.06
CA SER A 146 0.47 -10.42 -9.99
C SER A 146 -0.60 -9.38 -10.31
N GLU A 147 -0.18 -8.17 -10.66
CA GLU A 147 -1.12 -7.09 -11.02
C GLU A 147 -2.02 -7.48 -12.17
N GLU A 148 -1.47 -8.11 -13.22
CA GLU A 148 -2.23 -8.58 -14.37
C GLU A 148 -3.31 -9.61 -13.99
N THR A 149 -2.96 -10.58 -13.14
CA THR A 149 -3.90 -11.61 -12.67
C THR A 149 -4.97 -10.99 -11.78
N LEU A 150 -4.60 -10.13 -10.82
CA LEU A 150 -5.57 -9.46 -9.96
C LEU A 150 -6.50 -8.55 -10.76
N GLN A 151 -5.98 -7.77 -11.72
CA GLN A 151 -6.79 -6.93 -12.59
C GLN A 151 -7.83 -7.75 -13.35
N LYS A 152 -7.41 -8.82 -13.99
CA LYS A 152 -8.28 -9.71 -14.76
C LYS A 152 -9.33 -10.42 -13.91
N GLN A 153 -8.97 -10.81 -12.69
CA GLN A 153 -9.85 -11.61 -11.82
C GLN A 153 -10.79 -10.77 -10.97
N LEU A 154 -10.42 -9.54 -10.62
CA LEU A 154 -11.14 -8.78 -9.61
C LEU A 154 -11.93 -7.60 -10.18
N VAL A 155 -11.41 -6.89 -11.20
CA VAL A 155 -12.07 -5.67 -11.71
C VAL A 155 -13.48 -5.96 -12.20
N GLY A 156 -14.43 -5.17 -11.74
CA GLY A 156 -15.86 -5.31 -12.03
C GLY A 156 -16.58 -6.36 -11.18
N ARG A 157 -15.92 -6.98 -10.22
CA ARG A 157 -16.51 -8.03 -9.36
C ARG A 157 -16.60 -7.56 -7.90
N TRP A 158 -17.60 -8.08 -7.21
CA TRP A 158 -17.69 -7.97 -5.76
C TRP A 158 -16.70 -8.93 -5.12
N CYS A 159 -15.88 -8.40 -4.25
CA CYS A 159 -14.85 -9.16 -3.55
C CYS A 159 -14.88 -8.88 -2.05
N GLU A 160 -14.38 -9.83 -1.28
CA GLU A 160 -14.10 -9.69 0.15
C GLU A 160 -12.59 -9.72 0.35
N PHE A 161 -12.12 -8.80 1.18
CA PHE A 161 -10.72 -8.65 1.53
C PHE A 161 -10.53 -8.71 3.03
N GLU A 162 -9.52 -9.44 3.48
CA GLU A 162 -9.07 -9.44 4.87
C GLU A 162 -7.66 -8.87 4.94
N GLY A 163 -7.37 -8.11 5.99
CA GLY A 163 -6.02 -7.59 6.21
C GLY A 163 -5.98 -6.59 7.37
N TRP A 164 -4.82 -6.00 7.55
CA TRP A 164 -4.58 -5.06 8.63
C TRP A 164 -5.04 -3.66 8.27
N LEU A 165 -5.57 -2.95 9.25
CA LEU A 165 -5.86 -1.52 9.11
C LEU A 165 -4.55 -0.72 9.10
N TYR A 166 -4.50 0.28 8.23
CA TYR A 166 -3.42 1.24 8.16
C TYR A 166 -4.01 2.63 7.86
N PHE A 167 -3.51 3.65 8.56
CA PHE A 167 -3.86 5.04 8.27
C PHE A 167 -2.72 5.68 7.48
N ASP A 168 -2.96 6.00 6.22
CA ASP A 168 -1.93 6.55 5.34
C ASP A 168 -1.79 8.07 5.54
N VAL A 169 -0.93 8.43 6.49
CA VAL A 169 -0.62 9.84 6.81
C VAL A 169 0.10 10.59 5.69
N SER A 170 0.58 9.88 4.66
CA SER A 170 1.29 10.51 3.55
C SER A 170 0.33 11.11 2.53
N HIS A 171 -0.91 10.62 2.49
CA HIS A 171 -1.94 11.00 1.54
C HIS A 171 -3.30 11.27 2.24
N ASP A 172 -3.29 11.61 3.53
CA ASP A 172 -4.53 11.86 4.27
C ASP A 172 -5.26 13.10 3.77
N GLU A 173 -4.53 14.16 3.37
CA GLU A 173 -5.09 15.36 2.76
C GLU A 173 -5.67 15.15 1.34
N GLU A 174 -5.48 13.96 0.74
CA GLU A 174 -6.05 13.54 -0.54
C GLU A 174 -7.32 12.69 -0.36
N SER A 175 -7.85 12.62 0.86
CA SER A 175 -9.06 11.86 1.20
C SER A 175 -10.22 12.77 1.60
N GLU A 176 -11.44 12.40 1.16
CA GLU A 176 -12.65 13.18 1.40
C GLU A 176 -12.97 13.32 2.90
N ASN A 177 -12.63 12.32 3.72
CA ASN A 177 -12.92 12.35 5.15
C ASN A 177 -12.00 13.30 5.93
N VAL A 178 -10.73 13.44 5.52
CA VAL A 178 -9.76 14.33 6.18
C VAL A 178 -9.79 15.74 5.58
N ALA A 179 -9.87 15.86 4.26
CA ALA A 179 -9.89 17.13 3.52
C ALA A 179 -11.15 17.24 2.64
N PRO A 180 -12.35 17.46 3.21
CA PRO A 180 -13.60 17.45 2.46
C PRO A 180 -13.61 18.49 1.34
N GLY A 181 -13.94 18.05 0.11
CA GLY A 181 -14.05 18.93 -1.06
C GLY A 181 -12.72 19.42 -1.65
N ASN A 182 -11.59 18.89 -1.21
CA ASN A 182 -10.31 19.13 -1.86
C ASN A 182 -10.34 18.56 -3.30
N ALA A 183 -9.93 19.38 -4.28
CA ALA A 183 -9.93 18.99 -5.69
C ALA A 183 -8.99 17.81 -6.00
N GLU A 184 -7.97 17.60 -5.17
CA GLU A 184 -7.01 16.51 -5.29
C GLU A 184 -7.51 15.18 -4.67
N ASN A 185 -8.70 15.18 -4.03
CA ASN A 185 -9.26 13.97 -3.44
C ASN A 185 -9.49 12.88 -4.50
N TRP A 186 -8.88 11.73 -4.30
CA TRP A 186 -9.04 10.56 -5.15
C TRP A 186 -9.52 9.32 -4.41
N ARG A 187 -9.76 9.45 -3.09
CA ARG A 187 -10.29 8.41 -2.20
C ARG A 187 -11.20 8.99 -1.10
N GLY A 188 -12.05 8.16 -0.53
CA GLY A 188 -13.01 8.57 0.50
C GLY A 188 -12.40 8.69 1.89
N THR A 189 -11.39 7.87 2.18
CA THR A 189 -10.75 7.77 3.49
C THR A 189 -9.24 7.56 3.32
N ALA A 190 -8.45 8.00 4.30
CA ALA A 190 -7.03 7.67 4.41
C ALA A 190 -6.79 6.29 5.07
N TRP A 191 -7.85 5.64 5.59
CA TRP A 191 -7.76 4.27 6.08
C TRP A 191 -7.73 3.28 4.93
N GLU A 192 -6.82 2.34 5.02
CA GLU A 192 -6.54 1.30 4.05
C GLU A 192 -6.60 -0.08 4.70
N ILE A 193 -6.82 -1.11 3.89
CA ILE A 193 -6.45 -2.47 4.26
C ILE A 193 -5.04 -2.72 3.70
N HIS A 194 -4.05 -2.58 4.56
CA HIS A 194 -2.64 -2.63 4.18
C HIS A 194 -1.79 -3.31 5.27
N PRO A 195 -1.29 -4.48 4.99
CA PRO A 195 -1.46 -5.28 3.76
C PRO A 195 -2.74 -6.11 3.74
N ILE A 196 -3.21 -6.42 2.53
CA ILE A 196 -4.20 -7.48 2.31
C ILE A 196 -3.55 -8.83 2.60
N THR A 197 -4.24 -9.69 3.35
CA THR A 197 -3.79 -11.05 3.66
C THR A 197 -4.66 -12.14 3.02
N LYS A 198 -5.87 -11.77 2.57
CA LYS A 198 -6.78 -12.69 1.88
C LYS A 198 -7.69 -11.96 0.92
N ILE A 199 -7.93 -12.59 -0.23
CA ILE A 199 -8.83 -12.11 -1.28
C ILE A 199 -9.82 -13.24 -1.60
N ARG A 200 -11.11 -12.90 -1.68
CA ARG A 200 -12.17 -13.82 -2.09
C ARG A 200 -13.13 -13.13 -3.03
N VAL A 201 -13.28 -13.65 -4.23
CA VAL A 201 -14.33 -13.20 -5.15
C VAL A 201 -15.67 -13.72 -4.65
N LEU A 202 -16.65 -12.83 -4.56
CA LEU A 202 -18.03 -13.16 -4.24
C LEU A 202 -18.76 -13.40 -5.54
N GLY A 203 -19.56 -14.42 -5.61
CA GLY A 203 -20.22 -14.88 -6.85
C GLY A 203 -21.11 -13.84 -7.50
#